data_7e3218ae42f5bdbf51d64fb120e1b607
#
_entry.id   7e3218ae42f5bdbf51d64fb120e1b607
#
_cell.length_a   1.000
_cell.length_b   1.000
_cell.length_c   1.000
_cell.angle_alpha   90.00
_cell.angle_beta   90.00
_cell.angle_gamma   90.00
#
_symmetry.space_group_name_H-M   'P 1'
#
loop_
_entity.id
_entity.type
_entity.pdbx_description
1 polymer ?
#
loop_
_entity_poly.entity_id
_entity_poly.type
_entity_poly.pdbx_seq_one_letter_code
_entity_poly.pdbx_strand_id
1 'polypeptide(L)'
;MVIQDVELREIRLSETNLIKEFLLFAGSSLNSFRYFDKRPLTIISNHIITVLMFKNNQPIGYGHLDRDHDDVWLGIAISELMRGRGYGKILMDYLLKIAKNKNIKEVRLSVDKVNREAIGLYSYFGFIVSDSGNQSIQIMKLKLVKYGE
;
A
#
# COMPACT_ATOMS: atom_id res chain seq x y z
N MET A 1 -14.42 6.18 5.02
CA MET A 1 -13.87 6.57 6.32
C MET A 1 -13.11 7.87 6.18
N VAL A 2 -13.36 8.84 7.04
CA VAL A 2 -12.69 10.14 7.00
C VAL A 2 -11.80 10.28 8.24
N ILE A 3 -10.51 10.57 8.03
CA ILE A 3 -9.51 10.78 9.10
C ILE A 3 -8.65 11.96 8.70
N GLN A 4 -8.53 12.96 9.58
CA GLN A 4 -7.64 14.13 9.35
C GLN A 4 -7.86 14.76 7.97
N ASP A 5 -9.12 15.02 7.61
CA ASP A 5 -9.54 15.64 6.33
C ASP A 5 -9.25 14.82 5.07
N VAL A 6 -8.91 13.54 5.23
CA VAL A 6 -8.78 12.63 4.09
C VAL A 6 -9.85 11.54 4.18
N GLU A 7 -10.27 11.05 3.02
CA GLU A 7 -11.23 9.97 2.87
C GLU A 7 -10.53 8.74 2.31
N LEU A 8 -10.74 7.60 2.96
CA LEU A 8 -10.27 6.30 2.49
C LEU A 8 -11.44 5.53 1.91
N ARG A 9 -11.32 5.11 0.66
CA ARG A 9 -12.40 4.41 -0.04
C ARG A 9 -11.88 3.18 -0.76
N GLU A 10 -12.61 2.06 -0.60
CA GLU A 10 -12.38 0.88 -1.40
C GLU A 10 -12.76 1.16 -2.85
N ILE A 11 -11.92 0.72 -3.78
CA ILE A 11 -12.08 0.94 -5.21
C ILE A 11 -12.51 -0.36 -5.89
N ARG A 12 -13.57 -0.28 -6.67
CA ARG A 12 -14.13 -1.40 -7.42
C ARG A 12 -13.54 -1.45 -8.84
N LEU A 13 -13.68 -2.60 -9.47
CA LEU A 13 -13.21 -2.79 -10.85
C LEU A 13 -13.81 -1.74 -11.81
N SER A 14 -15.04 -1.32 -11.58
CA SER A 14 -15.68 -0.28 -12.40
C SER A 14 -15.11 1.11 -12.19
N GLU A 15 -14.20 1.30 -11.20
CA GLU A 15 -13.67 2.60 -10.82
C GLU A 15 -12.17 2.73 -11.11
N THR A 16 -11.63 1.91 -12.01
CA THR A 16 -10.19 1.95 -12.34
C THR A 16 -9.74 3.30 -12.88
N ASN A 17 -10.66 4.10 -13.43
CA ASN A 17 -10.35 5.46 -13.84
C ASN A 17 -9.81 6.32 -12.68
N LEU A 18 -10.23 6.05 -11.45
CA LEU A 18 -9.73 6.78 -10.28
C LEU A 18 -8.29 6.40 -9.96
N ILE A 19 -7.91 5.14 -10.18
CA ILE A 19 -6.51 4.71 -10.04
C ILE A 19 -5.66 5.40 -11.12
N LYS A 20 -6.15 5.45 -12.34
CA LYS A 20 -5.47 6.15 -13.42
C LYS A 20 -5.23 7.62 -13.07
N GLU A 21 -6.22 8.28 -12.47
CA GLU A 21 -6.10 9.65 -12.00
C GLU A 21 -5.00 9.79 -10.96
N PHE A 22 -4.96 8.86 -9.96
CA PHE A 22 -3.88 8.85 -8.98
C PHE A 22 -2.51 8.73 -9.66
N LEU A 23 -2.35 7.80 -10.59
CA LEU A 23 -1.07 7.57 -11.27
C LEU A 23 -0.60 8.80 -12.05
N LEU A 24 -1.54 9.55 -12.64
CA LEU A 24 -1.20 10.79 -13.36
C LEU A 24 -0.63 11.87 -12.43
N PHE A 25 -1.02 11.90 -11.16
CA PHE A 25 -0.58 12.90 -10.19
C PHE A 25 0.47 12.38 -9.20
N ALA A 26 0.85 11.10 -9.32
CA ALA A 26 1.76 10.49 -8.35
C ALA A 26 3.17 11.09 -8.41
N GLY A 27 3.60 11.60 -9.56
CA GLY A 27 4.91 12.20 -9.72
C GLY A 27 6.04 11.21 -9.53
N SER A 28 7.10 11.63 -8.84
CA SER A 28 8.29 10.81 -8.62
C SER A 28 8.03 9.59 -7.72
N SER A 29 6.87 9.52 -7.07
CA SER A 29 6.51 8.32 -6.30
C SER A 29 6.46 7.08 -7.18
N LEU A 30 6.22 7.23 -8.50
CA LEU A 30 6.23 6.11 -9.43
C LEU A 30 7.63 5.55 -9.68
N ASN A 31 8.69 6.25 -9.26
CA ASN A 31 10.05 5.73 -9.36
C ASN A 31 10.25 4.52 -8.44
N SER A 32 9.52 4.45 -7.34
CA SER A 32 9.57 3.33 -6.41
C SER A 32 8.30 2.49 -6.40
N PHE A 33 7.14 3.06 -6.72
CA PHE A 33 5.90 2.31 -6.85
C PHE A 33 5.68 1.96 -8.32
N ARG A 34 6.06 0.73 -8.70
CA ARG A 34 6.06 0.28 -10.10
C ARG A 34 5.06 -0.84 -10.38
N TYR A 35 4.13 -1.04 -9.46
CA TYR A 35 3.19 -2.18 -9.52
C TYR A 35 2.41 -2.24 -10.84
N PHE A 36 1.97 -1.08 -11.35
CA PHE A 36 1.18 -1.02 -12.58
C PHE A 36 2.01 -0.85 -13.87
N ASP A 37 3.34 -0.84 -13.79
CA ASP A 37 4.17 -0.67 -14.99
C ASP A 37 3.94 -1.79 -16.01
N LYS A 38 3.71 -3.02 -15.53
CA LYS A 38 3.53 -4.21 -16.38
C LYS A 38 2.22 -4.94 -16.10
N ARG A 39 1.33 -4.34 -15.32
CA ARG A 39 0.03 -4.91 -14.98
C ARG A 39 -1.07 -3.97 -15.42
N PRO A 40 -2.16 -4.51 -16.03
CA PRO A 40 -3.32 -3.66 -16.33
C PRO A 40 -4.04 -3.27 -15.05
N LEU A 41 -4.77 -2.15 -15.08
CA LEU A 41 -5.54 -1.71 -13.92
C LEU A 41 -6.59 -2.73 -13.49
N THR A 42 -7.05 -3.57 -14.42
CA THR A 42 -8.02 -4.63 -14.12
C THR A 42 -7.47 -5.72 -13.21
N ILE A 43 -6.15 -5.71 -12.93
CA ILE A 43 -5.56 -6.66 -11.97
C ILE A 43 -6.19 -6.52 -10.59
N ILE A 44 -6.80 -5.40 -10.27
CA ILE A 44 -7.45 -5.20 -8.97
C ILE A 44 -8.59 -6.18 -8.72
N SER A 45 -9.13 -6.84 -9.76
CA SER A 45 -10.12 -7.89 -9.58
C SER A 45 -9.58 -9.07 -8.76
N ASN A 46 -8.25 -9.24 -8.69
CA ASN A 46 -7.58 -10.28 -7.93
C ASN A 46 -7.13 -9.82 -6.54
N HIS A 47 -7.30 -8.53 -6.23
CA HIS A 47 -6.90 -8.00 -4.94
C HIS A 47 -7.88 -8.41 -3.84
N ILE A 48 -7.37 -8.60 -2.63
CA ILE A 48 -8.20 -8.72 -1.44
C ILE A 48 -8.92 -7.41 -1.21
N ILE A 49 -8.20 -6.30 -1.35
CA ILE A 49 -8.76 -4.95 -1.31
C ILE A 49 -7.86 -3.99 -2.07
N THR A 50 -8.47 -2.98 -2.68
CA THR A 50 -7.80 -1.85 -3.32
C THR A 50 -8.42 -0.58 -2.75
N VAL A 51 -7.59 0.35 -2.29
CA VAL A 51 -8.02 1.56 -1.58
C VAL A 51 -7.36 2.77 -2.21
N LEU A 52 -8.12 3.85 -2.34
CA LEU A 52 -7.57 5.18 -2.63
C LEU A 52 -7.85 6.11 -1.45
N MET A 53 -6.89 6.97 -1.18
CA MET A 53 -7.02 8.06 -0.23
C MET A 53 -7.28 9.35 -1.00
N PHE A 54 -8.34 10.05 -0.64
CA PHE A 54 -8.75 11.31 -1.29
C PHE A 54 -8.60 12.48 -0.33
N LYS A 55 -8.13 13.59 -0.87
CA LYS A 55 -8.13 14.88 -0.18
C LYS A 55 -8.73 15.91 -1.14
N ASN A 56 -9.81 16.60 -0.70
CA ASN A 56 -10.54 17.54 -1.57
C ASN A 56 -10.91 16.91 -2.91
N ASN A 57 -11.41 15.66 -2.87
CA ASN A 57 -11.80 14.85 -4.03
C ASN A 57 -10.65 14.50 -4.99
N GLN A 58 -9.41 14.73 -4.59
CA GLN A 58 -8.22 14.38 -5.35
C GLN A 58 -7.61 13.09 -4.79
N PRO A 59 -7.39 12.04 -5.59
CA PRO A 59 -6.71 10.85 -5.09
C PRO A 59 -5.24 11.18 -4.87
N ILE A 60 -4.81 11.05 -3.60
CA ILE A 60 -3.44 11.38 -3.18
C ILE A 60 -2.66 10.17 -2.67
N GLY A 61 -3.34 9.06 -2.46
CA GLY A 61 -2.71 7.84 -1.96
C GLY A 61 -3.37 6.60 -2.51
N TYR A 62 -2.61 5.55 -2.63
CA TYR A 62 -3.04 4.24 -3.14
C TYR A 62 -2.53 3.14 -2.22
N GLY A 63 -3.37 2.13 -1.98
CA GLY A 63 -2.97 0.95 -1.24
C GLY A 63 -3.71 -0.29 -1.69
N HIS A 64 -3.08 -1.46 -1.52
CA HIS A 64 -3.75 -2.72 -1.80
C HIS A 64 -3.20 -3.85 -0.93
N LEU A 65 -4.00 -4.89 -0.81
CA LEU A 65 -3.59 -6.21 -0.38
C LEU A 65 -3.85 -7.16 -1.53
N ASP A 66 -2.83 -7.87 -1.96
CA ASP A 66 -2.89 -8.78 -3.09
C ASP A 66 -2.47 -10.18 -2.62
N ARG A 67 -3.22 -11.19 -3.05
CA ARG A 67 -2.89 -12.58 -2.71
C ARG A 67 -2.18 -13.24 -3.89
N ASP A 68 -0.98 -13.73 -3.62
CA ASP A 68 -0.20 -14.52 -4.58
C ASP A 68 0.07 -15.87 -3.93
N HIS A 69 -0.63 -16.90 -4.39
CA HIS A 69 -0.65 -18.23 -3.76
C HIS A 69 -1.09 -18.11 -2.30
N ASP A 70 -0.25 -18.51 -1.34
CA ASP A 70 -0.58 -18.42 0.09
C ASP A 70 -0.14 -17.11 0.73
N ASP A 71 0.60 -16.29 0.00
CA ASP A 71 1.17 -15.06 0.52
C ASP A 71 0.28 -13.86 0.24
N VAL A 72 0.26 -12.92 1.18
CA VAL A 72 -0.44 -11.64 1.02
C VAL A 72 0.59 -10.53 0.91
N TRP A 73 0.53 -9.79 -0.17
CA TRP A 73 1.45 -8.70 -0.48
C TRP A 73 0.75 -7.36 -0.34
N LEU A 74 1.43 -6.42 0.29
CA LEU A 74 0.94 -5.07 0.51
C LEU A 74 1.67 -4.12 -0.43
N GLY A 75 0.90 -3.26 -1.12
CA GLY A 75 1.43 -2.16 -1.91
C GLY A 75 0.88 -0.85 -1.39
N ILE A 76 1.72 0.19 -1.37
CA ILE A 76 1.32 1.50 -0.89
C ILE A 76 2.12 2.58 -1.61
N ALA A 77 1.45 3.68 -1.94
CA ALA A 77 2.10 4.85 -2.53
C ALA A 77 1.34 6.11 -2.15
N ILE A 78 2.08 7.18 -1.87
CA ILE A 78 1.53 8.52 -1.64
C ILE A 78 2.08 9.42 -2.74
N SER A 79 1.24 10.27 -3.32
CA SER A 79 1.69 11.19 -4.38
C SER A 79 2.81 12.09 -3.87
N GLU A 80 3.71 12.47 -4.78
CA GLU A 80 4.95 13.18 -4.44
C GLU A 80 4.70 14.41 -3.57
N LEU A 81 3.72 15.25 -3.95
CA LEU A 81 3.45 16.49 -3.25
C LEU A 81 2.84 16.31 -1.87
N MET A 82 2.35 15.10 -1.58
CA MET A 82 1.67 14.80 -0.30
C MET A 82 2.54 13.97 0.64
N ARG A 83 3.77 13.64 0.25
CA ARG A 83 4.69 12.89 1.12
C ARG A 83 5.15 13.74 2.30
N GLY A 84 5.56 13.08 3.38
CA GLY A 84 6.09 13.74 4.57
C GLY A 84 5.03 14.38 5.47
N ARG A 85 3.76 14.07 5.27
CA ARG A 85 2.65 14.66 6.02
C ARG A 85 1.89 13.66 6.89
N GLY A 86 2.37 12.42 6.98
CA GLY A 86 1.74 11.38 7.79
C GLY A 86 0.66 10.57 7.09
N TYR A 87 0.38 10.83 5.82
CA TYR A 87 -0.67 10.11 5.10
C TYR A 87 -0.33 8.63 4.89
N GLY A 88 0.96 8.32 4.70
CA GLY A 88 1.40 6.93 4.59
C GLY A 88 1.08 6.11 5.84
N LYS A 89 1.22 6.72 7.02
CA LYS A 89 0.88 6.05 8.29
C LYS A 89 -0.62 5.77 8.40
N ILE A 90 -1.44 6.73 7.98
CA ILE A 90 -2.90 6.57 8.00
C ILE A 90 -3.31 5.42 7.09
N LEU A 91 -2.77 5.40 5.88
CA LEU A 91 -3.11 4.37 4.89
C LEU A 91 -2.61 2.99 5.31
N MET A 92 -1.38 2.90 5.82
CA MET A 92 -0.82 1.65 6.33
C MET A 92 -1.66 1.08 7.47
N ASP A 93 -2.00 1.93 8.45
CA ASP A 93 -2.82 1.52 9.59
C ASP A 93 -4.17 0.96 9.13
N TYR A 94 -4.78 1.62 8.16
CA TYR A 94 -6.06 1.18 7.59
C TYR A 94 -5.95 -0.20 6.93
N LEU A 95 -4.92 -0.41 6.09
CA LEU A 95 -4.71 -1.70 5.42
C LEU A 95 -4.42 -2.82 6.41
N LEU A 96 -3.62 -2.56 7.44
CA LEU A 96 -3.28 -3.57 8.44
C LEU A 96 -4.49 -3.96 9.28
N LYS A 97 -5.37 -3.01 9.60
CA LYS A 97 -6.62 -3.32 10.30
C LYS A 97 -7.53 -4.20 9.45
N ILE A 98 -7.63 -3.94 8.16
CA ILE A 98 -8.39 -4.79 7.24
C ILE A 98 -7.79 -6.19 7.20
N ALA A 99 -6.48 -6.30 7.09
CA ALA A 99 -5.81 -7.59 7.07
C ALA A 99 -6.10 -8.40 8.33
N LYS A 100 -6.02 -7.77 9.50
CA LYS A 100 -6.36 -8.42 10.77
C LYS A 100 -7.81 -8.88 10.81
N ASN A 101 -8.74 -8.04 10.37
CA ASN A 101 -10.16 -8.37 10.36
C ASN A 101 -10.48 -9.53 9.42
N LYS A 102 -9.68 -9.73 8.39
CA LYS A 102 -9.81 -10.86 7.46
C LYS A 102 -9.02 -12.09 7.87
N ASN A 103 -8.48 -12.09 9.10
CA ASN A 103 -7.69 -13.21 9.65
C ASN A 103 -6.44 -13.53 8.84
N ILE A 104 -5.85 -12.55 8.19
CA ILE A 104 -4.57 -12.69 7.51
C ILE A 104 -3.49 -12.73 8.59
N LYS A 105 -2.64 -13.76 8.55
CA LYS A 105 -1.63 -13.98 9.60
C LYS A 105 -0.34 -13.24 9.37
N GLU A 106 -0.02 -12.94 8.11
CA GLU A 106 1.23 -12.31 7.74
C GLU A 106 1.05 -11.52 6.46
N VAL A 107 1.64 -10.33 6.40
CA VAL A 107 1.72 -9.53 5.17
C VAL A 107 3.17 -9.30 4.81
N ARG A 108 3.43 -9.25 3.52
CA ARG A 108 4.75 -9.01 2.92
C ARG A 108 4.72 -7.79 2.05
N LEU A 109 5.87 -7.19 1.87
CA LEU A 109 6.05 -6.14 0.88
C LEU A 109 7.47 -6.22 0.32
N SER A 110 7.65 -5.66 -0.85
CA SER A 110 8.98 -5.44 -1.42
C SER A 110 9.28 -3.94 -1.39
N VAL A 111 10.53 -3.59 -1.14
CA VAL A 111 10.94 -2.19 -1.03
C VAL A 111 12.35 -2.03 -1.59
N ASP A 112 12.58 -0.94 -2.31
CA ASP A 112 13.92 -0.59 -2.77
C ASP A 112 14.83 -0.36 -1.55
N LYS A 113 16.00 -0.99 -1.55
CA LYS A 113 16.94 -0.88 -0.42
C LYS A 113 17.39 0.55 -0.17
N VAL A 114 17.36 1.41 -1.19
CA VAL A 114 17.73 2.82 -1.07
C VAL A 114 16.57 3.72 -0.62
N ASN A 115 15.35 3.19 -0.56
CA ASN A 115 14.17 3.96 -0.16
C ASN A 115 14.05 3.98 1.36
N ARG A 116 14.84 4.82 2.00
CA ARG A 116 14.92 4.89 3.47
C ARG A 116 13.64 5.39 4.10
N GLU A 117 12.93 6.30 3.42
CA GLU A 117 11.67 6.82 3.92
C GLU A 117 10.63 5.70 4.04
N ALA A 118 10.48 4.88 3.00
CA ALA A 118 9.55 3.75 3.02
C ALA A 118 9.96 2.71 4.05
N ILE A 119 11.24 2.36 4.12
CA ILE A 119 11.75 1.39 5.11
C ILE A 119 11.46 1.90 6.52
N GLY A 120 11.64 3.19 6.78
CA GLY A 120 11.32 3.79 8.08
C GLY A 120 9.83 3.67 8.41
N LEU A 121 8.96 3.91 7.44
CA LEU A 121 7.52 3.74 7.62
C LEU A 121 7.18 2.28 7.97
N TYR A 122 7.71 1.33 7.20
CA TYR A 122 7.43 -0.09 7.41
C TYR A 122 7.98 -0.56 8.76
N SER A 123 9.19 -0.16 9.10
CA SER A 123 9.80 -0.50 10.40
C SER A 123 9.01 0.06 11.57
N TYR A 124 8.45 1.25 11.42
CA TYR A 124 7.57 1.85 12.43
C TYR A 124 6.37 0.96 12.76
N PHE A 125 5.83 0.26 11.75
CA PHE A 125 4.70 -0.65 11.94
C PHE A 125 5.13 -2.07 12.37
N GLY A 126 6.42 -2.32 12.49
CA GLY A 126 6.94 -3.61 12.95
C GLY A 126 7.36 -4.57 11.85
N PHE A 127 7.37 -4.14 10.58
CA PHE A 127 7.92 -4.96 9.51
C PHE A 127 9.41 -5.18 9.74
N ILE A 128 9.86 -6.40 9.45
CA ILE A 128 11.27 -6.78 9.55
C ILE A 128 11.73 -7.34 8.22
N VAL A 129 13.02 -7.20 7.94
CA VAL A 129 13.62 -7.79 6.75
C VAL A 129 13.54 -9.31 6.87
N SER A 130 12.93 -9.95 5.90
CA SER A 130 12.73 -11.40 5.86
C SER A 130 13.62 -12.06 4.84
N ASP A 131 13.86 -11.39 3.72
CA ASP A 131 14.66 -11.90 2.62
C ASP A 131 15.37 -10.72 2.00
N SER A 132 16.60 -10.91 1.56
CA SER A 132 17.35 -9.89 0.86
C SER A 132 16.73 -9.53 -0.49
N GLY A 133 15.88 -10.40 -1.04
CA GLY A 133 15.32 -10.21 -2.38
C GLY A 133 16.40 -10.32 -3.43
N ASN A 134 16.91 -9.17 -3.87
CA ASN A 134 18.03 -9.07 -4.80
C ASN A 134 18.93 -7.89 -4.40
N GLN A 135 19.81 -7.45 -5.31
CA GLN A 135 20.76 -6.37 -5.01
C GLN A 135 20.07 -5.04 -4.70
N SER A 136 18.91 -4.76 -5.29
CA SER A 136 18.24 -3.47 -5.19
C SER A 136 16.96 -3.51 -4.35
N ILE A 137 16.36 -4.68 -4.15
CA ILE A 137 15.06 -4.85 -3.48
C ILE A 137 15.21 -5.82 -2.32
N GLN A 138 14.59 -5.47 -1.19
CA GLN A 138 14.45 -6.37 -0.06
C GLN A 138 12.98 -6.64 0.21
N ILE A 139 12.71 -7.79 0.83
CA ILE A 139 11.37 -8.19 1.24
C ILE A 139 11.26 -8.03 2.74
N MET A 140 10.19 -7.41 3.19
CA MET A 140 9.88 -7.24 4.60
C MET A 140 8.56 -7.94 4.93
N LYS A 141 8.44 -8.41 6.15
CA LYS A 141 7.26 -9.14 6.63
C LYS A 141 6.78 -8.58 7.96
N LEU A 142 5.47 -8.68 8.15
CA LEU A 142 4.83 -8.38 9.42
C LEU A 142 3.88 -9.51 9.77
N LYS A 143 4.08 -10.13 10.92
CA LYS A 143 3.11 -11.06 11.49
C LYS A 143 2.01 -10.28 12.17
N LEU A 144 0.76 -10.62 11.87
CA LEU A 144 -0.40 -9.96 12.43
C LEU A 144 -0.94 -10.78 13.59
N VAL A 145 -1.06 -10.13 14.75
CA VAL A 145 -1.65 -10.75 15.94
C VAL A 145 -3.03 -10.19 16.11
N LYS A 146 -4.02 -11.10 16.18
CA LYS A 146 -5.39 -10.73 16.43
C LYS A 146 -5.52 -10.31 17.89
N TYR A 147 -6.31 -9.25 18.15
CA TYR A 147 -6.52 -8.76 19.50
C TYR A 147 -7.07 -9.89 20.37
N GLY A 148 -6.40 -10.15 21.51
CA GLY A 148 -6.81 -11.21 22.43
C GLY A 148 -6.17 -12.58 22.20
N GLU A 149 -5.29 -12.71 21.22
CA GLU A 149 -4.52 -13.96 20.98
C GLU A 149 -3.18 -13.94 21.71
#